data_540fcaf6184b32d4aa69e3196923cdd5
#
_entry.id   540fcaf6184b32d4aa69e3196923cdd5
#
_cell.length_a   1.000
_cell.length_b   1.000
_cell.length_c   1.000
_cell.angle_alpha   90.00
_cell.angle_beta   90.00
_cell.angle_gamma   90.00
#
_symmetry.space_group_name_H-M   'P 1'
#
loop_
_entity.id
_entity.type
_entity.pdbx_description
1 polymer ?
#
loop_
_entity_poly.entity_id
_entity_poly.type
_entity_poly.pdbx_seq_one_letter_code
_entity_poly.pdbx_strand_id
1 'polypeptide(L)'
;MTFHINILETGSSGNSVIIDGVIMLDAGVPETRVRDIYHVNLKELELLFVSHKHSDHKSLPLIRTCIKNGTDIRIPQAVYDEIQEEGRLDISKYDNITCHGKELSFSKIIKGTNYQFTLLPQKHHDIINYGMIIEKENKRLLYVTDLDTVQPTDVGPGLMEAGTFDVIIMEGNYDEIWLREYIQTSIEAFTGESYDVSNLTDTELSKFVKTNYKDLPKSLRQDLFRAVQNMRHLSKQQARAYVSTHLNPNGIYYEVHRSSKYYERPSDWDTQL
;
A
#
# COMPACT_ATOMS: atom_id res chain seq x y z
N MET A 1 1.83 -25.94 3.74
CA MET A 1 3.06 -25.09 3.63
C MET A 1 2.74 -23.65 4.00
N THR A 2 3.68 -22.88 4.55
CA THR A 2 3.52 -21.45 4.82
C THR A 2 3.82 -20.64 3.55
N PHE A 3 3.34 -19.40 3.48
CA PHE A 3 3.78 -18.44 2.44
C PHE A 3 5.25 -18.05 2.68
N HIS A 4 6.02 -18.02 1.61
CA HIS A 4 7.36 -17.42 1.63
C HIS A 4 7.25 -15.97 1.13
N ILE A 5 7.59 -15.01 1.99
CA ILE A 5 7.43 -13.58 1.75
C ILE A 5 8.81 -12.96 1.56
N ASN A 6 8.99 -12.22 0.46
CA ASN A 6 10.16 -11.40 0.22
C ASN A 6 9.71 -9.97 -0.10
N ILE A 7 9.87 -9.06 0.85
CA ILE A 7 9.59 -7.63 0.65
C ILE A 7 10.83 -7.03 -0.01
N LEU A 8 10.70 -6.59 -1.26
CA LEU A 8 11.80 -5.96 -1.99
C LEU A 8 12.00 -4.53 -1.50
N GLU A 9 10.95 -3.75 -1.57
CA GLU A 9 10.91 -2.37 -1.07
C GLU A 9 9.50 -2.04 -0.58
N THR A 10 9.41 -0.99 0.25
CA THR A 10 8.15 -0.45 0.76
C THR A 10 8.28 1.04 1.06
N GLY A 11 7.22 1.80 0.79
CA GLY A 11 7.14 3.24 0.98
C GLY A 11 7.20 4.03 -0.32
N SER A 12 7.32 5.34 -0.23
CA SER A 12 7.22 6.29 -1.36
C SER A 12 8.32 6.16 -2.43
N SER A 13 9.36 5.36 -2.19
CA SER A 13 10.40 5.05 -3.18
C SER A 13 10.06 3.87 -4.09
N GLY A 14 9.07 3.08 -3.72
CA GLY A 14 8.58 1.92 -4.46
C GLY A 14 8.06 0.84 -3.54
N ASN A 15 7.00 0.18 -3.96
CA ASN A 15 6.38 -0.93 -3.25
C ASN A 15 6.42 -2.17 -4.14
N SER A 16 7.00 -3.26 -3.64
CA SER A 16 6.98 -4.58 -4.32
C SER A 16 7.24 -5.69 -3.32
N VAL A 17 6.39 -6.71 -3.37
CA VAL A 17 6.48 -7.91 -2.54
C VAL A 17 6.42 -9.14 -3.44
N ILE A 18 7.29 -10.11 -3.19
CA ILE A 18 7.25 -11.42 -3.88
C ILE A 18 6.72 -12.48 -2.92
N ILE A 19 5.71 -13.21 -3.37
CA ILE A 19 5.13 -14.35 -2.66
C ILE A 19 5.57 -15.63 -3.35
N ASP A 20 6.11 -16.58 -2.57
CA ASP A 20 6.54 -17.90 -3.01
C ASP A 20 7.52 -17.89 -4.21
N GLY A 21 8.19 -16.76 -4.44
CA GLY A 21 9.14 -16.56 -5.53
C GLY A 21 8.52 -16.39 -6.93
N VAL A 22 7.18 -16.41 -7.05
CA VAL A 22 6.46 -16.48 -8.35
C VAL A 22 5.30 -15.50 -8.50
N ILE A 23 4.84 -14.91 -7.42
CA ILE A 23 3.76 -13.90 -7.42
C ILE A 23 4.35 -12.57 -6.99
N MET A 24 4.24 -11.55 -7.81
CA MET A 24 4.65 -10.18 -7.46
C MET A 24 3.41 -9.34 -7.16
N LEU A 25 3.41 -8.71 -6.00
CA LEU A 25 2.40 -7.76 -5.56
C LEU A 25 3.02 -6.36 -5.57
N ASP A 26 2.44 -5.50 -6.37
CA ASP A 26 2.94 -4.21 -6.80
C ASP A 26 4.29 -4.22 -7.53
N ALA A 27 4.44 -3.32 -8.46
CA ALA A 27 5.58 -3.19 -9.35
C ALA A 27 6.24 -1.80 -9.23
N GLY A 28 6.24 -1.21 -8.02
CA GLY A 28 6.76 0.15 -7.81
C GLY A 28 8.28 0.24 -7.87
N VAL A 29 8.98 -0.87 -7.66
CA VAL A 29 10.45 -0.93 -7.73
C VAL A 29 10.90 -0.94 -9.20
N PRO A 30 11.90 -0.12 -9.61
CA PRO A 30 12.42 -0.13 -10.96
C PRO A 30 12.94 -1.52 -11.39
N GLU A 31 12.68 -1.91 -12.64
CA GLU A 31 13.07 -3.23 -13.20
C GLU A 31 14.53 -3.58 -12.95
N THR A 32 15.44 -2.62 -13.16
CA THR A 32 16.87 -2.81 -12.95
C THR A 32 17.20 -3.18 -11.50
N ARG A 33 16.54 -2.56 -10.53
CA ARG A 33 16.73 -2.89 -9.11
C ARG A 33 16.16 -4.27 -8.78
N VAL A 34 14.98 -4.60 -9.30
CA VAL A 34 14.36 -5.92 -9.12
C VAL A 34 15.29 -7.03 -9.62
N ARG A 35 15.88 -6.84 -10.79
CA ARG A 35 16.79 -7.82 -11.40
C ARG A 35 18.19 -7.82 -10.77
N ASP A 36 18.81 -6.64 -10.65
CA ASP A 36 20.25 -6.53 -10.37
C ASP A 36 20.57 -6.45 -8.88
N ILE A 37 19.66 -5.94 -8.05
CA ILE A 37 19.85 -5.83 -6.59
C ILE A 37 19.14 -6.99 -5.87
N TYR A 38 17.86 -7.25 -6.22
CA TYR A 38 17.08 -8.28 -5.54
C TYR A 38 17.17 -9.65 -6.22
N HIS A 39 17.88 -9.74 -7.35
CA HIS A 39 18.12 -10.97 -8.11
C HIS A 39 16.86 -11.76 -8.45
N VAL A 40 15.74 -11.07 -8.66
CA VAL A 40 14.47 -11.69 -9.06
C VAL A 40 14.54 -12.06 -10.54
N ASN A 41 14.27 -13.33 -10.83
CA ASN A 41 14.15 -13.79 -12.22
C ASN A 41 12.73 -13.48 -12.74
N LEU A 42 12.58 -12.40 -13.49
CA LEU A 42 11.29 -11.95 -14.02
C LEU A 42 10.62 -12.96 -14.97
N LYS A 43 11.37 -13.93 -15.52
CA LYS A 43 10.80 -15.00 -16.37
C LYS A 43 10.10 -16.09 -15.57
N GLU A 44 10.37 -16.17 -14.27
CA GLU A 44 9.72 -17.14 -13.38
C GLU A 44 8.47 -16.59 -12.71
N LEU A 45 8.17 -15.29 -12.89
CA LEU A 45 6.95 -14.72 -12.36
C LEU A 45 5.73 -15.24 -13.14
N GLU A 46 4.83 -15.85 -12.40
CA GLU A 46 3.58 -16.43 -12.91
C GLU A 46 2.40 -15.46 -12.82
N LEU A 47 2.45 -14.52 -11.84
CA LEU A 47 1.44 -13.50 -11.62
C LEU A 47 2.10 -12.18 -11.21
N LEU A 48 1.67 -11.08 -11.81
CA LEU A 48 1.93 -9.72 -11.36
C LEU A 48 0.59 -9.03 -11.09
N PHE A 49 0.42 -8.54 -9.88
CA PHE A 49 -0.70 -7.73 -9.46
C PHE A 49 -0.24 -6.30 -9.16
N VAL A 50 -0.97 -5.31 -9.65
CA VAL A 50 -0.77 -3.89 -9.30
C VAL A 50 -2.03 -3.38 -8.61
N SER A 51 -1.88 -2.90 -7.40
CA SER A 51 -2.99 -2.45 -6.56
C SER A 51 -3.70 -1.21 -7.11
N HIS A 52 -2.95 -0.20 -7.51
CA HIS A 52 -3.47 1.06 -8.03
C HIS A 52 -2.45 1.82 -8.91
N LYS A 53 -2.83 2.99 -9.40
CA LYS A 53 -2.08 3.72 -10.44
C LYS A 53 -0.92 4.60 -9.96
N HIS A 54 -0.68 4.78 -8.65
CA HIS A 54 0.40 5.64 -8.17
C HIS A 54 1.78 5.13 -8.57
N SER A 55 2.72 6.04 -8.75
CA SER A 55 4.04 5.75 -9.33
C SER A 55 4.92 4.85 -8.45
N ASP A 56 4.70 4.85 -7.16
CA ASP A 56 5.41 3.99 -6.20
C ASP A 56 4.81 2.56 -6.12
N HIS A 57 3.74 2.27 -6.86
CA HIS A 57 3.14 0.94 -7.03
C HIS A 57 3.27 0.39 -8.43
N LYS A 58 3.78 1.18 -9.39
CA LYS A 58 3.95 0.74 -10.77
C LYS A 58 5.23 1.25 -11.40
N SER A 59 5.93 0.37 -12.10
CA SER A 59 7.01 0.69 -13.03
C SER A 59 6.60 0.17 -14.41
N LEU A 60 6.25 1.06 -15.32
CA LEU A 60 5.82 0.66 -16.66
C LEU A 60 6.89 -0.18 -17.39
N PRO A 61 8.21 0.07 -17.27
CA PRO A 61 9.23 -0.83 -17.81
C PRO A 61 9.12 -2.25 -17.26
N LEU A 62 8.98 -2.41 -15.94
CA LEU A 62 8.85 -3.72 -15.30
C LEU A 62 7.59 -4.46 -15.77
N ILE A 63 6.44 -3.76 -15.77
CA ILE A 63 5.16 -4.33 -16.22
C ILE A 63 5.27 -4.79 -17.68
N ARG A 64 5.85 -3.97 -18.58
CA ARG A 64 6.04 -4.35 -20.00
C ARG A 64 6.94 -5.58 -20.16
N THR A 65 7.97 -5.71 -19.34
CA THR A 65 8.84 -6.89 -19.34
C THR A 65 8.08 -8.13 -18.91
N CYS A 66 7.28 -8.05 -17.84
CA CYS A 66 6.43 -9.15 -17.38
C CYS A 66 5.37 -9.55 -18.44
N ILE A 67 4.74 -8.56 -19.11
CA ILE A 67 3.80 -8.85 -20.23
C ILE A 67 4.48 -9.69 -21.32
N LYS A 68 5.67 -9.27 -21.76
CA LYS A 68 6.44 -9.96 -22.81
C LYS A 68 6.91 -11.35 -22.39
N ASN A 69 7.12 -11.57 -21.11
CA ASN A 69 7.50 -12.87 -20.55
C ASN A 69 6.31 -13.83 -20.43
N GLY A 70 5.07 -13.37 -20.66
CA GLY A 70 3.85 -14.19 -20.53
C GLY A 70 3.33 -14.30 -19.09
N THR A 71 3.84 -13.48 -18.17
CA THR A 71 3.31 -13.38 -16.80
C THR A 71 1.83 -12.98 -16.85
N ASP A 72 0.96 -13.61 -16.07
CA ASP A 72 -0.45 -13.17 -15.90
C ASP A 72 -0.45 -11.80 -15.19
N ILE A 73 -1.00 -10.79 -15.84
CA ILE A 73 -0.98 -9.40 -15.39
C ILE A 73 -2.36 -8.98 -14.92
N ARG A 74 -2.46 -8.56 -13.67
CA ARG A 74 -3.68 -8.04 -13.06
C ARG A 74 -3.46 -6.59 -12.66
N ILE A 75 -4.07 -5.63 -13.37
CA ILE A 75 -3.84 -4.20 -13.21
C ILE A 75 -5.14 -3.39 -13.23
N PRO A 76 -5.18 -2.20 -12.60
CA PRO A 76 -6.29 -1.26 -12.78
C PRO A 76 -6.41 -0.78 -14.23
N GLN A 77 -7.64 -0.46 -14.67
CA GLN A 77 -7.88 0.07 -16.02
C GLN A 77 -7.00 1.29 -16.31
N ALA A 78 -6.83 2.20 -15.34
CA ALA A 78 -6.00 3.38 -15.51
C ALA A 78 -4.52 3.07 -15.81
N VAL A 79 -3.98 1.96 -15.29
CA VAL A 79 -2.61 1.51 -15.62
C VAL A 79 -2.55 0.91 -17.02
N TYR A 80 -3.58 0.16 -17.41
CA TYR A 80 -3.73 -0.37 -18.77
C TYR A 80 -3.74 0.77 -19.80
N ASP A 81 -4.58 1.79 -19.58
CA ASP A 81 -4.71 2.95 -20.47
C ASP A 81 -3.38 3.70 -20.60
N GLU A 82 -2.66 3.90 -19.49
CA GLU A 82 -1.35 4.57 -19.49
C GLU A 82 -0.29 3.80 -20.31
N ILE A 83 -0.28 2.46 -20.23
CA ILE A 83 0.64 1.65 -21.05
C ILE A 83 0.30 1.78 -22.53
N GLN A 84 -1.01 1.83 -22.86
CA GLN A 84 -1.46 2.05 -24.25
C GLN A 84 -1.08 3.44 -24.77
N GLU A 85 -1.33 4.49 -23.99
CA GLU A 85 -1.02 5.86 -24.35
C GLU A 85 0.48 6.11 -24.56
N GLU A 86 1.32 5.42 -23.76
CA GLU A 86 2.78 5.48 -23.91
C GLU A 86 3.25 4.97 -25.30
N GLY A 87 2.50 4.08 -25.92
CA GLY A 87 2.74 3.56 -27.27
C GLY A 87 4.01 2.72 -27.46
N ARG A 88 4.72 2.38 -26.36
CA ARG A 88 5.95 1.59 -26.41
C ARG A 88 5.69 0.09 -26.52
N LEU A 89 4.48 -0.36 -26.25
CA LEU A 89 4.02 -1.73 -26.38
C LEU A 89 2.57 -1.73 -26.82
N ASP A 90 2.27 -2.41 -27.92
CA ASP A 90 0.90 -2.67 -28.34
C ASP A 90 0.35 -3.82 -27.49
N ILE A 91 -0.28 -3.44 -26.35
CA ILE A 91 -0.79 -4.42 -25.39
C ILE A 91 -2.05 -5.16 -25.87
N SER A 92 -2.69 -4.70 -26.96
CA SER A 92 -3.82 -5.41 -27.55
C SER A 92 -3.45 -6.77 -28.14
N LYS A 93 -2.17 -7.02 -28.35
CA LYS A 93 -1.62 -8.29 -28.85
C LYS A 93 -1.37 -9.34 -27.78
N TYR A 94 -1.64 -9.00 -26.52
CA TYR A 94 -1.36 -9.88 -25.38
C TYR A 94 -2.65 -10.26 -24.67
N ASP A 95 -2.85 -11.54 -24.46
CA ASP A 95 -4.02 -12.13 -23.79
C ASP A 95 -3.80 -12.39 -22.29
N ASN A 96 -2.58 -12.14 -21.82
CA ASN A 96 -2.18 -12.32 -20.43
C ASN A 96 -2.41 -11.08 -19.53
N ILE A 97 -3.27 -10.15 -19.96
CA ILE A 97 -3.58 -8.92 -19.21
C ILE A 97 -5.07 -8.89 -18.87
N THR A 98 -5.38 -8.72 -17.59
CA THR A 98 -6.74 -8.55 -17.09
C THR A 98 -6.85 -7.29 -16.25
N CYS A 99 -7.83 -6.42 -16.55
CA CYS A 99 -8.12 -5.25 -15.73
C CYS A 99 -9.00 -5.61 -14.54
N HIS A 100 -8.71 -4.99 -13.38
CA HIS A 100 -9.53 -5.11 -12.18
C HIS A 100 -10.97 -4.65 -12.42
N GLY A 101 -11.90 -5.19 -11.62
CA GLY A 101 -13.32 -4.84 -11.66
C GLY A 101 -14.17 -5.70 -12.61
N LYS A 102 -13.55 -6.45 -13.54
CA LYS A 102 -14.27 -7.43 -14.36
C LYS A 102 -14.52 -8.73 -13.61
N GLU A 103 -13.55 -9.14 -12.82
CA GLU A 103 -13.56 -10.36 -12.02
C GLU A 103 -12.85 -10.08 -10.69
N LEU A 104 -13.57 -10.21 -9.58
CA LEU A 104 -13.02 -9.98 -8.25
C LEU A 104 -12.41 -11.23 -7.62
N SER A 105 -12.66 -12.42 -8.17
CA SER A 105 -12.08 -13.67 -7.68
C SER A 105 -11.68 -14.56 -8.84
N PHE A 106 -10.51 -15.17 -8.74
CA PHE A 106 -10.00 -16.12 -9.73
C PHE A 106 -9.10 -17.16 -9.08
N SER A 107 -8.84 -18.26 -9.79
CA SER A 107 -7.90 -19.29 -9.34
C SER A 107 -6.82 -19.52 -10.38
N LYS A 108 -5.64 -19.94 -9.93
CA LYS A 108 -4.51 -20.28 -10.81
C LYS A 108 -3.69 -21.39 -10.20
N ILE A 109 -3.32 -22.38 -11.00
CA ILE A 109 -2.34 -23.40 -10.61
C ILE A 109 -0.95 -22.88 -10.95
N ILE A 110 -0.12 -22.69 -9.92
CA ILE A 110 1.25 -22.21 -10.01
C ILE A 110 2.17 -23.29 -9.45
N LYS A 111 3.09 -23.80 -10.27
CA LYS A 111 4.02 -24.88 -9.88
C LYS A 111 3.33 -26.06 -9.16
N GLY A 112 2.13 -26.41 -9.64
CA GLY A 112 1.35 -27.55 -9.10
C GLY A 112 0.52 -27.22 -7.85
N THR A 113 0.61 -26.03 -7.29
CA THR A 113 -0.20 -25.56 -6.16
C THR A 113 -1.38 -24.73 -6.68
N ASN A 114 -2.58 -25.01 -6.21
CA ASN A 114 -3.76 -24.18 -6.52
C ASN A 114 -3.82 -22.97 -5.60
N TYR A 115 -3.78 -21.78 -6.19
CA TYR A 115 -3.99 -20.51 -5.51
C TYR A 115 -5.38 -19.97 -5.85
N GLN A 116 -6.06 -19.44 -4.85
CA GLN A 116 -7.26 -18.64 -5.02
C GLN A 116 -6.95 -17.19 -4.64
N PHE A 117 -7.46 -16.28 -5.44
CA PHE A 117 -7.24 -14.84 -5.29
C PHE A 117 -8.58 -14.14 -5.20
N THR A 118 -8.73 -13.24 -4.24
CA THR A 118 -9.90 -12.37 -4.12
C THR A 118 -9.43 -10.93 -4.01
N LEU A 119 -9.88 -10.08 -4.95
CA LEU A 119 -9.60 -8.66 -4.97
C LEU A 119 -10.59 -7.94 -4.06
N LEU A 120 -10.08 -7.04 -3.24
CA LEU A 120 -10.85 -6.23 -2.32
C LEU A 120 -10.78 -4.76 -2.75
N PRO A 121 -11.83 -4.21 -3.39
CA PRO A 121 -11.86 -2.79 -3.70
C PRO A 121 -11.82 -1.96 -2.40
N GLN A 122 -10.90 -1.03 -2.33
CA GLN A 122 -10.67 -0.14 -1.19
C GLN A 122 -10.63 1.31 -1.67
N LYS A 123 -10.90 2.24 -0.78
CA LYS A 123 -10.74 3.65 -1.04
C LYS A 123 -9.35 4.13 -0.70
N HIS A 124 -8.74 4.87 -1.61
CA HIS A 124 -7.49 5.58 -1.39
C HIS A 124 -7.58 6.93 -2.08
N HIS A 125 -7.80 8.00 -1.31
CA HIS A 125 -8.08 9.33 -1.83
C HIS A 125 -9.27 9.34 -2.81
N ASP A 126 -9.01 9.75 -4.05
CA ASP A 126 -10.01 9.84 -5.12
C ASP A 126 -9.93 8.67 -6.10
N ILE A 127 -9.20 7.59 -5.75
CA ILE A 127 -9.03 6.41 -6.60
C ILE A 127 -9.48 5.14 -5.89
N ILE A 128 -9.80 4.14 -6.68
CA ILE A 128 -9.99 2.78 -6.20
C ILE A 128 -8.61 2.12 -6.14
N ASN A 129 -8.26 1.65 -4.96
CA ASN A 129 -7.15 0.75 -4.70
C ASN A 129 -7.69 -0.67 -4.51
N TYR A 130 -6.91 -1.67 -4.81
CA TYR A 130 -7.31 -3.07 -4.61
C TYR A 130 -6.34 -3.75 -3.64
N GLY A 131 -6.88 -4.25 -2.52
CA GLY A 131 -6.22 -5.27 -1.73
C GLY A 131 -6.39 -6.64 -2.38
N MET A 132 -5.67 -7.63 -1.88
CA MET A 132 -5.76 -9.01 -2.35
C MET A 132 -5.72 -10.01 -1.18
N ILE A 133 -6.67 -10.93 -1.16
CA ILE A 133 -6.58 -12.15 -0.37
C ILE A 133 -5.99 -13.24 -1.27
N ILE A 134 -4.99 -13.95 -0.76
CA ILE A 134 -4.37 -15.10 -1.40
C ILE A 134 -4.58 -16.33 -0.52
N GLU A 135 -5.16 -17.37 -1.08
CA GLU A 135 -5.41 -18.62 -0.37
C GLU A 135 -4.69 -19.79 -1.06
N LYS A 136 -4.02 -20.61 -0.28
CA LYS A 136 -3.43 -21.88 -0.71
C LYS A 136 -3.40 -22.87 0.44
N GLU A 137 -3.70 -24.15 0.21
CA GLU A 137 -3.53 -25.24 1.20
C GLU A 137 -4.07 -24.88 2.61
N ASN A 138 -5.27 -24.32 2.70
CA ASN A 138 -5.90 -23.85 3.95
C ASN A 138 -5.14 -22.71 4.67
N LYS A 139 -4.25 -22.01 3.97
CA LYS A 139 -3.57 -20.82 4.47
C LYS A 139 -4.09 -19.57 3.75
N ARG A 140 -4.23 -18.48 4.50
CA ARG A 140 -4.74 -17.21 4.01
C ARG A 140 -3.76 -16.08 4.23
N LEU A 141 -3.51 -15.31 3.20
CA LEU A 141 -2.69 -14.09 3.25
C LEU A 141 -3.54 -12.90 2.83
N LEU A 142 -3.46 -11.80 3.55
CA LEU A 142 -3.98 -10.50 3.17
C LEU A 142 -2.82 -9.59 2.75
N TYR A 143 -2.92 -9.01 1.57
CA TYR A 143 -2.06 -7.91 1.10
C TYR A 143 -2.90 -6.68 0.89
N VAL A 144 -2.57 -5.59 1.56
CA VAL A 144 -3.25 -4.32 1.40
C VAL A 144 -2.35 -3.14 1.81
N THR A 145 -2.22 -2.16 0.93
CA THR A 145 -1.47 -0.93 1.14
C THR A 145 -2.33 0.25 0.71
N ASP A 146 -1.99 1.44 1.15
CA ASP A 146 -2.61 2.68 0.70
C ASP A 146 -4.13 2.71 0.89
N LEU A 147 -4.55 2.67 2.14
CA LEU A 147 -5.96 2.72 2.52
C LEU A 147 -6.30 3.99 3.29
N ASP A 148 -7.46 4.56 3.01
CA ASP A 148 -8.03 5.60 3.87
C ASP A 148 -8.64 4.99 5.16
N THR A 149 -9.14 3.76 5.10
CA THR A 149 -9.81 3.08 6.22
C THR A 149 -9.97 1.58 5.99
N VAL A 150 -10.09 0.81 7.08
CA VAL A 150 -10.47 -0.61 7.04
C VAL A 150 -12.00 -0.81 7.03
N GLN A 151 -12.78 0.24 7.27
CA GLN A 151 -14.24 0.21 7.33
C GLN A 151 -14.86 0.14 5.93
N PRO A 152 -16.14 -0.27 5.80
CA PRO A 152 -16.89 -0.17 4.55
C PRO A 152 -16.91 1.25 3.99
N THR A 153 -16.83 1.37 2.68
CA THR A 153 -16.87 2.64 1.95
C THR A 153 -17.84 2.54 0.77
N ASP A 154 -18.00 3.63 0.03
CA ASP A 154 -18.78 3.68 -1.20
C ASP A 154 -18.21 2.80 -2.34
N VAL A 155 -16.96 2.37 -2.24
CA VAL A 155 -16.31 1.54 -3.26
C VAL A 155 -16.24 0.05 -2.91
N GLY A 156 -16.43 -0.31 -1.63
CA GLY A 156 -16.36 -1.71 -1.21
C GLY A 156 -16.67 -1.97 0.26
N PRO A 157 -16.80 -3.23 0.65
CA PRO A 157 -17.20 -3.66 2.00
C PRO A 157 -16.13 -3.39 3.08
N GLY A 158 -14.96 -2.88 2.70
CA GLY A 158 -13.83 -2.76 3.62
C GLY A 158 -13.19 -4.09 3.96
N LEU A 159 -12.41 -4.12 5.06
CA LEU A 159 -11.66 -5.29 5.49
C LEU A 159 -12.26 -5.98 6.72
N MET A 160 -13.22 -5.38 7.41
CA MET A 160 -13.72 -5.87 8.70
C MET A 160 -14.36 -7.26 8.62
N GLU A 161 -14.95 -7.62 7.49
CA GLU A 161 -15.59 -8.92 7.27
C GLU A 161 -14.71 -9.91 6.50
N ALA A 162 -13.45 -9.55 6.22
CA ALA A 162 -12.56 -10.38 5.41
C ALA A 162 -12.11 -11.69 6.12
N GLY A 163 -12.44 -11.84 7.42
CA GLY A 163 -12.08 -13.02 8.22
C GLY A 163 -10.67 -12.95 8.81
N THR A 164 -10.10 -14.10 9.15
CA THR A 164 -8.77 -14.19 9.76
C THR A 164 -7.71 -14.69 8.79
N PHE A 165 -6.43 -14.39 9.07
CA PHE A 165 -5.30 -14.63 8.17
C PHE A 165 -4.11 -15.26 8.90
N ASP A 166 -3.35 -16.08 8.18
CA ASP A 166 -2.06 -16.61 8.64
C ASP A 166 -0.92 -15.61 8.39
N VAL A 167 -1.09 -14.76 7.36
CA VAL A 167 -0.17 -13.68 7.04
C VAL A 167 -0.96 -12.42 6.72
N ILE A 168 -0.55 -11.30 7.29
CA ILE A 168 -1.04 -9.97 6.93
C ILE A 168 0.14 -9.11 6.49
N ILE A 169 0.06 -8.56 5.29
CA ILE A 169 0.97 -7.53 4.77
C ILE A 169 0.12 -6.28 4.58
N MET A 170 0.27 -5.32 5.48
CA MET A 170 -0.59 -4.14 5.55
C MET A 170 0.23 -2.90 5.89
N GLU A 171 -0.18 -1.75 5.36
CA GLU A 171 0.43 -0.48 5.73
C GLU A 171 0.19 -0.13 7.20
N GLY A 172 1.18 0.58 7.78
CA GLY A 172 1.09 1.32 9.02
C GLY A 172 1.89 2.60 8.83
N ASN A 173 1.30 3.56 8.10
CA ASN A 173 2.06 4.64 7.47
C ASN A 173 2.68 5.61 8.48
N TYR A 174 1.95 6.00 9.52
CA TYR A 174 2.38 7.02 10.47
C TYR A 174 1.99 6.68 11.91
N ASP A 175 2.68 7.27 12.87
CA ASP A 175 2.26 7.27 14.27
C ASP A 175 1.24 8.39 14.48
N GLU A 176 0.01 8.02 14.79
CA GLU A 176 -1.09 8.98 14.96
C GLU A 176 -0.84 9.96 16.11
N ILE A 177 -0.29 9.47 17.23
CA ILE A 177 0.00 10.30 18.41
C ILE A 177 1.10 11.31 18.07
N TRP A 178 2.19 10.82 17.50
CA TRP A 178 3.31 11.66 17.08
C TRP A 178 2.91 12.70 16.03
N LEU A 179 2.14 12.32 15.05
CA LEU A 179 1.71 13.23 13.98
C LEU A 179 0.81 14.35 14.51
N ARG A 180 -0.11 14.03 15.43
CA ARG A 180 -0.97 15.02 16.09
C ARG A 180 -0.17 15.99 16.94
N GLU A 181 0.74 15.48 17.78
CA GLU A 181 1.65 16.31 18.57
C GLU A 181 2.53 17.21 17.69
N TYR A 182 3.06 16.68 16.60
CA TYR A 182 3.85 17.46 15.64
C TYR A 182 3.06 18.62 15.03
N ILE A 183 1.81 18.38 14.63
CA ILE A 183 0.93 19.43 14.10
C ILE A 183 0.65 20.49 15.17
N GLN A 184 0.27 20.06 16.37
CA GLN A 184 -0.02 20.94 17.50
C GLN A 184 1.17 21.83 17.85
N THR A 185 2.30 21.22 18.16
CA THR A 185 3.51 21.96 18.60
C THR A 185 4.06 22.87 17.51
N SER A 186 3.92 22.48 16.23
CA SER A 186 4.34 23.32 15.11
C SER A 186 3.50 24.59 14.97
N ILE A 187 2.19 24.49 15.22
CA ILE A 187 1.30 25.66 15.18
C ILE A 187 1.50 26.54 16.43
N GLU A 188 1.57 25.95 17.62
CA GLU A 188 1.80 26.67 18.89
C GLU A 188 3.11 27.45 18.86
N ALA A 189 4.20 26.83 18.37
CA ALA A 189 5.52 27.48 18.29
C ALA A 189 5.50 28.74 17.40
N PHE A 190 4.59 28.81 16.44
CA PHE A 190 4.46 29.96 15.54
C PHE A 190 3.45 30.99 16.01
N THR A 191 2.30 30.55 16.52
CA THR A 191 1.19 31.46 16.92
C THR A 191 1.33 31.96 18.35
N GLY A 192 2.08 31.26 19.21
CA GLY A 192 2.15 31.48 20.65
C GLY A 192 0.87 31.05 21.39
N GLU A 193 -0.09 30.45 20.72
CA GLU A 193 -1.35 29.99 21.30
C GLU A 193 -1.33 28.47 21.46
N SER A 194 -1.84 27.97 22.57
CA SER A 194 -1.97 26.54 22.83
C SER A 194 -3.27 26.00 22.25
N TYR A 195 -3.16 24.90 21.50
CA TYR A 195 -4.29 24.20 20.89
C TYR A 195 -4.27 22.74 21.33
N ASP A 196 -5.40 22.20 21.73
CA ASP A 196 -5.56 20.75 21.95
C ASP A 196 -6.19 20.13 20.70
N VAL A 197 -5.36 19.38 19.95
CA VAL A 197 -5.78 18.68 18.75
C VAL A 197 -5.99 17.17 18.97
N SER A 198 -5.79 16.69 20.19
CA SER A 198 -5.82 15.24 20.51
C SER A 198 -7.17 14.59 20.23
N ASN A 199 -8.27 15.32 20.40
CA ASN A 199 -9.62 14.83 20.23
C ASN A 199 -10.26 15.20 18.87
N LEU A 200 -9.52 15.88 17.98
CA LEU A 200 -10.04 16.20 16.65
C LEU A 200 -10.04 14.94 15.76
N THR A 201 -11.10 14.76 14.98
CA THR A 201 -11.07 13.80 13.87
C THR A 201 -10.06 14.24 12.82
N ASP A 202 -9.60 13.34 11.96
CA ASP A 202 -8.66 13.65 10.87
C ASP A 202 -9.18 14.75 9.94
N THR A 203 -10.50 14.77 9.71
CA THR A 203 -11.17 15.82 8.93
C THR A 203 -11.11 17.18 9.65
N GLU A 204 -11.37 17.21 10.95
CA GLU A 204 -11.31 18.43 11.77
C GLU A 204 -9.88 18.94 11.90
N LEU A 205 -8.91 18.04 12.10
CA LEU A 205 -7.49 18.38 12.15
C LEU A 205 -7.00 18.94 10.80
N SER A 206 -7.42 18.32 9.70
CA SER A 206 -7.15 18.83 8.35
C SER A 206 -7.73 20.23 8.14
N LYS A 207 -8.96 20.48 8.63
CA LYS A 207 -9.59 21.79 8.57
C LYS A 207 -8.87 22.81 9.47
N PHE A 208 -8.48 22.39 10.68
CA PHE A 208 -7.73 23.21 11.62
C PHE A 208 -6.40 23.69 11.00
N VAL A 209 -5.62 22.78 10.41
CA VAL A 209 -4.37 23.12 9.71
C VAL A 209 -4.63 24.09 8.57
N LYS A 210 -5.66 23.84 7.73
CA LYS A 210 -6.01 24.72 6.60
C LYS A 210 -6.43 26.13 7.06
N THR A 211 -7.12 26.24 8.17
CA THR A 211 -7.58 27.53 8.71
C THR A 211 -6.41 28.37 9.17
N ASN A 212 -5.45 27.75 9.87
CA ASN A 212 -4.25 28.42 10.39
C ASN A 212 -3.10 28.51 9.36
N TYR A 213 -3.28 27.93 8.17
CA TYR A 213 -2.24 27.76 7.17
C TYR A 213 -1.75 29.04 6.53
N LYS A 214 -2.61 30.07 6.39
CA LYS A 214 -2.30 31.28 5.60
C LYS A 214 -1.18 32.11 6.24
N ASP A 215 -1.13 32.13 7.57
CA ASP A 215 -0.25 32.99 8.35
C ASP A 215 1.09 32.31 8.70
N LEU A 216 1.23 31.02 8.36
CA LEU A 216 2.44 30.25 8.66
C LEU A 216 3.55 30.47 7.61
N PRO A 217 4.84 30.37 7.99
CA PRO A 217 5.97 30.38 7.05
C PRO A 217 5.84 29.31 5.97
N LYS A 218 6.33 29.60 4.75
CA LYS A 218 6.20 28.69 3.59
C LYS A 218 6.72 27.27 3.87
N SER A 219 7.87 27.14 4.55
CA SER A 219 8.45 25.85 4.90
C SER A 219 7.53 25.05 5.83
N LEU A 220 7.03 25.70 6.89
CA LEU A 220 6.13 25.07 7.85
C LEU A 220 4.80 24.68 7.19
N ARG A 221 4.26 25.52 6.29
CA ARG A 221 3.07 25.19 5.50
C ARG A 221 3.25 23.90 4.70
N GLN A 222 4.40 23.76 4.04
CA GLN A 222 4.70 22.55 3.25
C GLN A 222 4.80 21.30 4.12
N ASP A 223 5.41 21.43 5.29
CA ASP A 223 5.54 20.31 6.23
C ASP A 223 4.19 19.90 6.84
N LEU A 224 3.38 20.87 7.26
CA LEU A 224 2.02 20.58 7.76
C LEU A 224 1.11 20.01 6.67
N PHE A 225 1.25 20.49 5.42
CA PHE A 225 0.53 19.91 4.30
C PHE A 225 0.89 18.43 4.11
N ARG A 226 2.18 18.07 4.17
CA ARG A 226 2.63 16.68 4.10
C ARG A 226 2.12 15.85 5.29
N ALA A 227 2.13 16.41 6.49
CA ALA A 227 1.58 15.77 7.68
C ALA A 227 0.11 15.38 7.47
N VAL A 228 -0.72 16.32 7.02
CA VAL A 228 -2.14 16.09 6.71
C VAL A 228 -2.33 15.08 5.57
N GLN A 229 -1.44 15.05 4.56
CA GLN A 229 -1.50 14.04 3.51
C GLN A 229 -1.24 12.62 4.05
N ASN A 230 -0.35 12.46 5.02
CA ASN A 230 -0.11 11.16 5.65
C ASN A 230 -1.34 10.64 6.42
N MET A 231 -2.21 11.51 6.93
CA MET A 231 -3.46 11.11 7.60
C MET A 231 -4.50 10.48 6.65
N ARG A 232 -4.21 10.44 5.35
CA ARG A 232 -5.03 9.73 4.34
C ARG A 232 -4.56 8.27 4.14
N HIS A 233 -3.68 7.80 4.99
CA HIS A 233 -3.25 6.41 5.10
C HIS A 233 -3.66 5.86 6.46
N LEU A 234 -3.58 4.55 6.65
CA LEU A 234 -3.75 3.98 7.99
C LEU A 234 -2.60 4.37 8.90
N SER A 235 -2.92 4.80 10.11
CA SER A 235 -1.92 4.91 11.16
C SER A 235 -1.43 3.52 11.60
N LYS A 236 -0.23 3.45 12.20
CA LYS A 236 0.25 2.19 12.77
C LYS A 236 -0.67 1.68 13.90
N GLN A 237 -1.36 2.57 14.61
CA GLN A 237 -2.32 2.20 15.65
C GLN A 237 -3.56 1.53 15.06
N GLN A 238 -4.14 2.09 13.99
CA GLN A 238 -5.28 1.51 13.27
C GLN A 238 -4.92 0.16 12.64
N ALA A 239 -3.76 0.07 11.98
CA ALA A 239 -3.28 -1.18 11.39
C ALA A 239 -3.11 -2.28 12.44
N ARG A 240 -2.44 -1.98 13.57
CA ARG A 240 -2.23 -2.94 14.67
C ARG A 240 -3.52 -3.35 15.36
N ALA A 241 -4.49 -2.44 15.50
CA ALA A 241 -5.82 -2.77 16.02
C ALA A 241 -6.52 -3.79 15.10
N TYR A 242 -6.49 -3.58 13.77
CA TYR A 242 -7.01 -4.55 12.81
C TYR A 242 -6.29 -5.90 12.93
N VAL A 243 -4.97 -5.89 12.88
CA VAL A 243 -4.13 -7.10 12.96
C VAL A 243 -4.40 -7.89 14.23
N SER A 244 -4.58 -7.24 15.39
CA SER A 244 -4.83 -7.92 16.67
C SER A 244 -6.10 -8.77 16.69
N THR A 245 -7.07 -8.46 15.83
CA THR A 245 -8.36 -9.16 15.74
C THR A 245 -8.45 -10.13 14.55
N HIS A 246 -7.62 -9.94 13.51
CA HIS A 246 -7.71 -10.69 12.26
C HIS A 246 -6.51 -11.60 11.98
N LEU A 247 -5.43 -11.51 12.77
CA LEU A 247 -4.29 -12.41 12.63
C LEU A 247 -4.51 -13.68 13.43
N ASN A 248 -4.37 -14.85 12.79
CA ASN A 248 -4.46 -16.14 13.46
C ASN A 248 -3.38 -16.29 14.54
N PRO A 249 -3.58 -17.10 15.60
CA PRO A 249 -2.51 -17.48 16.49
C PRO A 249 -1.31 -18.04 15.72
N ASN A 250 -0.11 -17.55 16.00
CA ASN A 250 1.14 -17.83 15.25
C ASN A 250 1.17 -17.31 13.80
N GLY A 251 0.25 -16.45 13.42
CA GLY A 251 0.31 -15.70 12.15
C GLY A 251 1.46 -14.67 12.15
N ILE A 252 1.79 -14.16 10.97
CA ILE A 252 2.88 -13.19 10.77
C ILE A 252 2.31 -11.90 10.23
N TYR A 253 2.68 -10.78 10.83
CA TYR A 253 2.37 -9.44 10.36
C TYR A 253 3.62 -8.77 9.78
N TYR A 254 3.50 -8.30 8.55
CA TYR A 254 4.48 -7.43 7.89
C TYR A 254 3.89 -6.03 7.76
N GLU A 255 4.43 -5.08 8.51
CA GLU A 255 4.05 -3.68 8.42
C GLU A 255 4.85 -3.01 7.31
N VAL A 256 4.15 -2.49 6.31
CA VAL A 256 4.71 -1.90 5.09
C VAL A 256 4.31 -0.43 4.94
N HIS A 257 4.83 0.26 3.93
CA HIS A 257 4.48 1.63 3.54
C HIS A 257 4.62 2.66 4.68
N ARG A 258 5.74 2.60 5.42
CA ARG A 258 6.03 3.50 6.55
C ARG A 258 6.48 4.87 6.05
N SER A 259 5.93 5.93 6.65
CA SER A 259 6.41 7.29 6.42
C SER A 259 7.80 7.48 7.01
N SER A 260 8.74 7.99 6.23
CA SER A 260 10.09 8.28 6.70
C SER A 260 10.17 9.37 7.77
N LYS A 261 9.14 10.21 7.89
CA LYS A 261 9.12 11.37 8.80
C LYS A 261 8.18 11.21 9.99
N TYR A 262 7.05 10.50 9.80
CA TYR A 262 5.96 10.50 10.77
C TYR A 262 5.68 9.14 11.40
N TYR A 263 6.53 8.15 11.14
CA TYR A 263 6.37 6.81 11.68
C TYR A 263 6.99 6.66 13.07
N GLU A 264 8.21 7.19 13.28
CA GLU A 264 8.94 7.18 14.56
C GLU A 264 9.27 8.60 15.00
N ARG A 265 9.26 8.84 16.31
CA ARG A 265 9.72 10.11 16.86
C ARG A 265 11.24 10.19 16.70
N PRO A 266 11.83 11.38 16.43
CA PRO A 266 13.27 11.54 16.43
C PRO A 266 13.94 11.14 17.75
N SER A 267 13.26 11.34 18.88
CA SER A 267 13.74 10.91 20.22
C SER A 267 13.84 9.40 20.39
N ASP A 268 13.12 8.61 19.58
CA ASP A 268 13.11 7.15 19.70
C ASP A 268 14.33 6.55 18.98
N TRP A 269 15.01 7.31 18.11
CA TRP A 269 16.22 6.88 17.41
C TRP A 269 17.44 6.79 18.35
N ASP A 270 17.49 7.63 19.39
CA ASP A 270 18.59 7.67 20.37
C ASP A 270 18.53 6.49 21.37
N THR A 271 17.43 5.75 21.44
CA THR A 271 17.24 4.62 22.36
C THR A 271 17.57 3.25 21.75
N GLN A 272 17.95 3.19 20.46
CA GLN A 272 18.30 1.95 19.75
C GLN A 272 19.82 1.75 19.54
N LEU A 273 20.69 2.56 20.19
CA LEU A 273 22.15 2.43 20.14
C LEU A 273 22.71 1.65 21.33
#